data_5f6d709e7639c490fa976d52f47513b8
#
_entry.id   5f6d709e7639c490fa976d52f47513b8
#
_cell.length_a   1.000
_cell.length_b   1.000
_cell.length_c   1.000
_cell.angle_alpha   90.00
_cell.angle_beta   90.00
_cell.angle_gamma   90.00
#
_symmetry.space_group_name_H-M   'P 1'
#
loop_
_entity.id
_entity.type
_entity.pdbx_description
1 polymer ?
#
loop_
_entity_poly.entity_id
_entity_poly.type
_entity_poly.pdbx_seq_one_letter_code
_entity_poly.pdbx_strand_id
1 'polypeptide(L)'
;MSLLTVDIVQAGYEKEQAIIKDIKFSLEKGELIGLIGPNGAGKSTTIKSILGLMEYLQGEATFQLPEKYSYIPERPIFYDEMTLWEHLDFVAAVEELAEQEYQMKVNELLRLYKLHEAAHQLPATFSKGMQQKAMLILAQVTKPAVYIIDEPFIGLDPSAVKLLLASLEEERQRGAGIIMSTHVLDTAEKVCDRFLLINNGRLEASGTLVEIQEQCGLVGGSLFDCFHKIAEETE
;
A
#
# COMPACT_ATOMS: atom_id res chain seq x y z
N MET A 1 -12.35 14.62 -3.50
CA MET A 1 -11.94 14.58 -4.93
C MET A 1 -11.15 13.30 -5.11
N SER A 2 -11.69 12.40 -5.92
CA SER A 2 -11.10 11.06 -6.10
C SER A 2 -9.70 11.16 -6.72
N LEU A 3 -8.76 10.36 -6.23
CA LEU A 3 -7.40 10.20 -6.77
C LEU A 3 -7.28 8.96 -7.64
N LEU A 4 -8.07 7.93 -7.33
CA LEU A 4 -8.09 6.66 -8.05
C LEU A 4 -9.53 6.13 -8.09
N THR A 5 -9.95 5.62 -9.23
CA THR A 5 -11.20 4.87 -9.40
C THR A 5 -10.85 3.48 -9.92
N VAL A 6 -11.40 2.45 -9.29
CA VAL A 6 -11.20 1.05 -9.64
C VAL A 6 -12.54 0.42 -9.99
N ASP A 7 -12.64 -0.17 -11.17
CA ASP A 7 -13.82 -0.93 -11.63
C ASP A 7 -13.33 -2.18 -12.39
N ILE A 8 -12.90 -3.18 -11.65
CA ILE A 8 -12.34 -4.43 -12.17
C ILE A 8 -13.45 -5.48 -12.19
N VAL A 9 -13.85 -5.91 -13.37
CA VAL A 9 -14.79 -7.00 -13.55
C VAL A 9 -14.13 -8.34 -13.19
N GLN A 10 -12.93 -8.60 -13.73
CA GLN A 10 -12.11 -9.74 -13.35
C GLN A 10 -10.65 -9.57 -13.76
N ALA A 11 -9.74 -10.19 -13.00
CA ALA A 11 -8.32 -10.24 -13.34
C ALA A 11 -7.67 -11.54 -12.86
N GLY A 12 -6.58 -11.93 -13.53
CA GLY A 12 -5.82 -13.14 -13.24
C GLY A 12 -4.48 -13.17 -13.97
N TYR A 13 -3.67 -14.18 -13.67
CA TYR A 13 -2.39 -14.38 -14.37
C TYR A 13 -2.58 -15.03 -15.75
N GLU A 14 -3.69 -15.75 -15.97
CA GLU A 14 -4.02 -16.39 -17.22
C GLU A 14 -5.46 -16.03 -17.64
N LYS A 15 -5.72 -16.02 -18.95
CA LYS A 15 -6.98 -15.53 -19.54
C LYS A 15 -8.26 -16.27 -19.07
N GLU A 16 -8.13 -17.51 -18.60
CA GLU A 16 -9.27 -18.34 -18.18
C GLU A 16 -9.32 -18.58 -16.66
N GLN A 17 -8.34 -18.03 -15.90
CA GLN A 17 -8.24 -18.22 -14.46
C GLN A 17 -8.31 -16.87 -13.74
N ALA A 18 -9.51 -16.33 -13.65
CA ALA A 18 -9.73 -15.11 -12.86
C ALA A 18 -9.51 -15.41 -11.36
N ILE A 19 -8.58 -14.68 -10.76
CA ILE A 19 -8.27 -14.72 -9.32
C ILE A 19 -9.14 -13.75 -8.57
N ILE A 20 -9.41 -12.57 -9.14
CA ILE A 20 -10.29 -11.58 -8.55
C ILE A 20 -11.45 -11.24 -9.48
N LYS A 21 -12.61 -10.90 -8.87
CA LYS A 21 -13.84 -10.55 -9.59
C LYS A 21 -14.60 -9.45 -8.84
N ASP A 22 -15.23 -8.57 -9.61
CA ASP A 22 -16.18 -7.57 -9.11
C ASP A 22 -15.57 -6.66 -8.02
N ILE A 23 -14.34 -6.15 -8.25
CA ILE A 23 -13.66 -5.23 -7.34
C ILE A 23 -13.93 -3.79 -7.77
N LYS A 24 -14.73 -3.06 -6.98
CA LYS A 24 -15.12 -1.69 -7.29
C LYS A 24 -15.01 -0.78 -6.08
N PHE A 25 -14.20 0.29 -6.20
CA PHE A 25 -14.05 1.33 -5.19
C PHE A 25 -13.38 2.58 -5.76
N SER A 26 -13.34 3.65 -4.96
CA SER A 26 -12.55 4.86 -5.23
C SER A 26 -11.68 5.18 -4.03
N LEU A 27 -10.60 5.94 -4.26
CA LEU A 27 -9.71 6.48 -3.22
C LEU A 27 -9.77 8.01 -3.28
N GLU A 28 -10.08 8.62 -2.15
CA GLU A 28 -10.16 10.08 -2.02
C GLU A 28 -8.86 10.69 -1.49
N LYS A 29 -8.70 12.02 -1.65
CA LYS A 29 -7.57 12.76 -1.08
C LYS A 29 -7.54 12.64 0.44
N GLY A 30 -6.36 12.34 0.99
CA GLY A 30 -6.14 12.20 2.43
C GLY A 30 -6.79 10.97 3.05
N GLU A 31 -7.32 10.05 2.25
CA GLU A 31 -7.94 8.81 2.71
C GLU A 31 -6.91 7.68 2.82
N LEU A 32 -7.02 6.88 3.89
CA LEU A 32 -6.29 5.63 4.03
C LEU A 32 -7.26 4.45 4.00
N ILE A 33 -7.17 3.65 2.95
CA ILE A 33 -7.98 2.43 2.75
C ILE A 33 -7.17 1.21 3.15
N GLY A 34 -7.74 0.38 4.04
CA GLY A 34 -7.23 -0.94 4.37
C GLY A 34 -7.79 -2.01 3.44
N LEU A 35 -6.93 -2.67 2.66
CA LEU A 35 -7.26 -3.83 1.85
C LEU A 35 -7.03 -5.10 2.68
N ILE A 36 -8.09 -5.66 3.22
CA ILE A 36 -8.07 -6.69 4.26
C ILE A 36 -8.47 -8.04 3.69
N GLY A 37 -7.78 -9.09 4.09
CA GLY A 37 -8.12 -10.45 3.71
C GLY A 37 -7.03 -11.45 4.11
N PRO A 38 -7.33 -12.75 4.14
CA PRO A 38 -6.34 -13.77 4.44
C PRO A 38 -5.29 -13.89 3.31
N ASN A 39 -4.24 -14.65 3.56
CA ASN A 39 -3.29 -14.98 2.51
C ASN A 39 -4.00 -15.76 1.40
N GLY A 40 -3.75 -15.36 0.13
CA GLY A 40 -4.42 -15.94 -1.02
C GLY A 40 -5.80 -15.34 -1.35
N ALA A 41 -6.34 -14.42 -0.55
CA ALA A 41 -7.65 -13.81 -0.81
C ALA A 41 -7.73 -12.95 -2.08
N GLY A 42 -6.59 -12.57 -2.69
CA GLY A 42 -6.56 -11.74 -3.89
C GLY A 42 -6.04 -10.31 -3.67
N LYS A 43 -5.57 -9.94 -2.46
CA LYS A 43 -5.05 -8.59 -2.15
C LYS A 43 -3.95 -8.14 -3.11
N SER A 44 -2.87 -8.89 -3.22
CA SER A 44 -1.74 -8.53 -4.11
C SER A 44 -2.14 -8.61 -5.59
N THR A 45 -3.11 -9.47 -5.97
CA THR A 45 -3.67 -9.49 -7.32
C THR A 45 -4.46 -8.23 -7.60
N THR A 46 -5.26 -7.74 -6.64
CA THR A 46 -5.98 -6.46 -6.74
C THR A 46 -4.99 -5.30 -6.91
N ILE A 47 -3.94 -5.25 -6.08
CA ILE A 47 -2.88 -4.24 -6.20
C ILE A 47 -2.22 -4.29 -7.59
N LYS A 48 -1.80 -5.47 -8.05
CA LYS A 48 -1.19 -5.63 -9.37
C LYS A 48 -2.12 -5.24 -10.51
N SER A 49 -3.43 -5.50 -10.36
CA SER A 49 -4.44 -5.08 -11.33
C SER A 49 -4.56 -3.56 -11.40
N ILE A 50 -4.56 -2.88 -10.26
CA ILE A 50 -4.55 -1.41 -10.18
C ILE A 50 -3.32 -0.82 -10.87
N LEU A 51 -2.17 -1.46 -10.71
CA LEU A 51 -0.89 -1.06 -11.32
C LEU A 51 -0.75 -1.43 -12.79
N GLY A 52 -1.75 -2.11 -13.39
CA GLY A 52 -1.67 -2.57 -14.78
C GLY A 52 -0.65 -3.69 -15.03
N LEU A 53 -0.29 -4.45 -13.98
CA LEU A 53 0.73 -5.50 -14.04
C LEU A 53 0.14 -6.91 -14.27
N MET A 54 -1.16 -7.02 -14.53
CA MET A 54 -1.81 -8.30 -14.81
C MET A 54 -1.92 -8.56 -16.31
N GLU A 55 -1.60 -9.78 -16.74
CA GLU A 55 -1.74 -10.17 -18.15
C GLU A 55 -3.20 -10.25 -18.59
N TYR A 56 -4.08 -10.66 -17.68
CA TYR A 56 -5.51 -10.72 -17.91
C TYR A 56 -6.25 -9.76 -16.97
N LEU A 57 -6.82 -8.72 -17.54
CA LEU A 57 -7.61 -7.70 -16.84
C LEU A 57 -8.83 -7.33 -17.69
N GLN A 58 -10.02 -7.43 -17.11
CA GLN A 58 -11.25 -6.85 -17.64
C GLN A 58 -11.74 -5.77 -16.66
N GLY A 59 -12.07 -4.61 -17.19
CA GLY A 59 -12.33 -3.41 -16.40
C GLY A 59 -11.12 -2.49 -16.39
N GLU A 60 -11.11 -1.53 -15.50
CA GLU A 60 -10.05 -0.50 -15.45
C GLU A 60 -9.76 -0.01 -14.04
N ALA A 61 -8.55 0.49 -13.85
CA ALA A 61 -8.17 1.31 -12.71
C ALA A 61 -7.60 2.63 -13.24
N THR A 62 -8.25 3.74 -12.91
CA THR A 62 -7.94 5.04 -13.48
C THR A 62 -7.45 5.99 -12.38
N PHE A 63 -6.17 6.39 -12.45
CA PHE A 63 -5.64 7.50 -11.65
C PHE A 63 -6.13 8.83 -12.22
N GLN A 64 -6.63 9.71 -11.36
CA GLN A 64 -7.16 11.02 -11.78
C GLN A 64 -6.02 12.01 -11.97
N LEU A 65 -5.60 12.24 -13.25
CA LEU A 65 -4.56 13.16 -13.73
C LEU A 65 -3.13 12.77 -13.47
N PRO A 66 -2.12 13.51 -13.98
CA PRO A 66 -0.73 13.05 -14.00
C PRO A 66 -0.18 12.81 -12.59
N GLU A 67 -1.04 12.34 -11.74
CA GLU A 67 -0.80 12.06 -10.34
C GLU A 67 0.14 10.87 -10.26
N LYS A 68 1.33 11.15 -9.76
CA LYS A 68 2.33 10.15 -9.50
C LYS A 68 1.83 9.22 -8.40
N TYR A 69 2.06 7.93 -8.57
CA TYR A 69 1.87 6.95 -7.52
C TYR A 69 3.20 6.28 -7.15
N SER A 70 3.31 5.80 -5.92
CA SER A 70 4.40 4.94 -5.50
C SER A 70 3.87 3.61 -5.01
N TYR A 71 4.53 2.53 -5.42
CA TYR A 71 4.23 1.17 -4.99
C TYR A 71 5.33 0.64 -4.09
N ILE A 72 4.93 0.13 -2.92
CA ILE A 72 5.83 -0.52 -1.96
C ILE A 72 5.39 -1.99 -1.89
N PRO A 73 6.15 -2.92 -2.50
CA PRO A 73 5.83 -4.33 -2.49
C PRO A 73 6.10 -4.97 -1.12
N GLU A 74 5.43 -6.09 -0.82
CA GLU A 74 5.66 -6.91 0.36
C GLU A 74 7.14 -7.29 0.53
N ARG A 75 7.80 -7.65 -0.57
CA ARG A 75 9.23 -7.97 -0.59
C ARG A 75 9.99 -6.83 -1.24
N PRO A 76 10.91 -6.18 -0.50
CA PRO A 76 11.75 -5.14 -1.07
C PRO A 76 12.51 -5.60 -2.31
N ILE A 77 12.52 -4.76 -3.34
CA ILE A 77 13.19 -5.01 -4.61
C ILE A 77 14.23 -3.91 -4.82
N PHE A 78 15.47 -4.31 -5.03
CA PHE A 78 16.60 -3.41 -5.28
C PHE A 78 17.42 -3.92 -6.45
N TYR A 79 18.16 -3.04 -7.08
CA TYR A 79 19.24 -3.42 -8.00
C TYR A 79 20.44 -3.90 -7.19
N ASP A 80 20.94 -5.09 -7.49
CA ASP A 80 21.94 -5.78 -6.66
C ASP A 80 23.25 -5.01 -6.50
N GLU A 81 23.65 -4.23 -7.53
CA GLU A 81 24.93 -3.52 -7.59
C GLU A 81 24.82 -2.02 -7.22
N MET A 82 23.62 -1.55 -6.83
CA MET A 82 23.39 -0.15 -6.46
C MET A 82 23.30 0.00 -4.94
N THR A 83 24.01 1.00 -4.40
CA THR A 83 23.85 1.46 -3.02
C THR A 83 22.45 2.09 -2.82
N LEU A 84 22.02 2.28 -1.58
CA LEU A 84 20.78 3.00 -1.31
C LEU A 84 20.81 4.43 -1.86
N TRP A 85 21.94 5.11 -1.77
CA TRP A 85 22.10 6.45 -2.33
C TRP A 85 21.92 6.47 -3.85
N GLU A 86 22.55 5.53 -4.56
CA GLU A 86 22.40 5.41 -6.02
C GLU A 86 20.97 5.08 -6.46
N HIS A 87 20.23 4.28 -5.68
CA HIS A 87 18.78 4.09 -5.91
C HIS A 87 18.01 5.39 -5.76
N LEU A 88 18.34 6.22 -4.76
CA LEU A 88 17.69 7.52 -4.55
C LEU A 88 18.01 8.48 -5.69
N ASP A 89 19.28 8.56 -6.13
CA ASP A 89 19.68 9.36 -7.27
C ASP A 89 19.00 8.89 -8.57
N PHE A 90 18.88 7.58 -8.75
CA PHE A 90 18.15 7.00 -9.90
C PHE A 90 16.68 7.41 -9.91
N VAL A 91 16.00 7.29 -8.78
CA VAL A 91 14.60 7.72 -8.65
C VAL A 91 14.45 9.22 -8.90
N ALA A 92 15.35 10.04 -8.34
CA ALA A 92 15.36 11.48 -8.56
C ALA A 92 15.53 11.85 -10.05
N ALA A 93 16.40 11.14 -10.75
CA ALA A 93 16.64 11.36 -12.17
C ALA A 93 15.44 10.97 -13.04
N VAL A 94 14.79 9.81 -12.74
CA VAL A 94 13.60 9.33 -13.46
C VAL A 94 12.41 10.27 -13.24
N GLU A 95 12.27 10.79 -12.03
CA GLU A 95 11.16 11.66 -11.63
C GLU A 95 11.42 13.15 -11.89
N GLU A 96 12.58 13.48 -12.47
CA GLU A 96 13.02 14.85 -12.79
C GLU A 96 12.94 15.79 -11.58
N LEU A 97 13.35 15.30 -10.39
CA LEU A 97 13.26 16.10 -9.16
C LEU A 97 14.29 17.21 -9.15
N ALA A 98 13.90 18.39 -8.66
CA ALA A 98 14.83 19.51 -8.51
C ALA A 98 15.91 19.19 -7.46
N GLU A 99 17.20 19.33 -7.84
CA GLU A 99 18.37 18.92 -7.07
C GLU A 99 18.34 19.37 -5.60
N GLN A 100 18.07 20.65 -5.35
CA GLN A 100 18.05 21.19 -3.99
C GLN A 100 16.94 20.60 -3.12
N GLU A 101 15.73 20.46 -3.67
CA GLU A 101 14.59 19.90 -2.94
C GLU A 101 14.79 18.41 -2.67
N TYR A 102 15.30 17.70 -3.65
CA TYR A 102 15.65 16.29 -3.55
C TYR A 102 16.67 16.05 -2.42
N GLN A 103 17.81 16.74 -2.44
CA GLN A 103 18.87 16.57 -1.44
C GLN A 103 18.39 16.83 0.00
N MET A 104 17.57 17.86 0.20
CA MET A 104 16.97 18.14 1.51
C MET A 104 16.05 16.99 1.96
N LYS A 105 15.15 16.53 1.08
CA LYS A 105 14.18 15.48 1.40
C LYS A 105 14.85 14.14 1.66
N VAL A 106 15.85 13.75 0.86
CA VAL A 106 16.61 12.51 1.06
C VAL A 106 17.30 12.52 2.42
N ASN A 107 18.01 13.61 2.76
CA ASN A 107 18.71 13.71 4.04
C ASN A 107 17.74 13.68 5.24
N GLU A 108 16.56 14.30 5.12
CA GLU A 108 15.50 14.24 6.12
C GLU A 108 15.03 12.79 6.33
N LEU A 109 14.64 12.09 5.24
CA LEU A 109 14.13 10.72 5.29
C LEU A 109 15.19 9.73 5.78
N LEU A 110 16.43 9.82 5.32
CA LEU A 110 17.52 8.97 5.79
C LEU A 110 17.76 9.10 7.30
N ARG A 111 17.66 10.31 7.84
CA ARG A 111 17.75 10.54 9.31
C ARG A 111 16.52 10.00 10.03
N LEU A 112 15.32 10.28 9.53
CA LEU A 112 14.04 9.82 10.09
C LEU A 112 14.02 8.30 10.24
N TYR A 113 14.42 7.58 9.20
CA TYR A 113 14.45 6.12 9.18
C TYR A 113 15.77 5.52 9.74
N LYS A 114 16.71 6.37 10.19
CA LYS A 114 18.03 5.97 10.75
C LYS A 114 18.87 5.14 9.78
N LEU A 115 18.88 5.51 8.50
CA LEU A 115 19.65 4.86 7.46
C LEU A 115 20.77 5.75 6.87
N HIS A 116 21.00 6.94 7.43
CA HIS A 116 22.00 7.88 6.90
C HIS A 116 23.42 7.31 6.88
N GLU A 117 23.82 6.50 7.89
CA GLU A 117 25.15 5.86 7.93
C GLU A 117 25.27 4.69 6.93
N ALA A 118 24.14 4.11 6.54
CA ALA A 118 24.06 3.00 5.59
C ALA A 118 23.77 3.45 4.15
N ALA A 119 23.61 4.75 3.90
CA ALA A 119 23.16 5.27 2.61
C ALA A 119 24.07 4.81 1.43
N HIS A 120 25.38 4.68 1.66
CA HIS A 120 26.34 4.23 0.64
C HIS A 120 26.65 2.73 0.71
N GLN A 121 25.81 1.94 1.36
CA GLN A 121 25.91 0.48 1.40
C GLN A 121 24.88 -0.15 0.46
N LEU A 122 25.16 -1.37 0.02
CA LEU A 122 24.25 -2.16 -0.82
C LEU A 122 23.04 -2.64 0.03
N PRO A 123 21.81 -2.43 -0.40
CA PRO A 123 20.63 -2.92 0.31
C PRO A 123 20.61 -4.45 0.52
N ALA A 124 21.33 -5.22 -0.28
CA ALA A 124 21.52 -6.65 -0.08
C ALA A 124 22.18 -7.00 1.27
N THR A 125 22.94 -6.06 1.86
CA THR A 125 23.58 -6.23 3.18
C THR A 125 22.68 -5.82 4.35
N PHE A 126 21.50 -5.24 4.07
CA PHE A 126 20.58 -4.73 5.07
C PHE A 126 19.79 -5.85 5.75
N SER A 127 19.44 -5.66 7.01
CA SER A 127 18.39 -6.46 7.63
C SER A 127 17.05 -6.23 6.91
N LYS A 128 16.10 -7.18 7.04
CA LYS A 128 14.76 -7.03 6.44
C LYS A 128 14.09 -5.71 6.82
N GLY A 129 14.19 -5.30 8.10
CA GLY A 129 13.64 -4.02 8.55
C GLY A 129 14.34 -2.80 7.94
N MET A 130 15.66 -2.86 7.69
CA MET A 130 16.37 -1.80 6.96
C MET A 130 15.95 -1.75 5.49
N GLN A 131 15.80 -2.90 4.85
CA GLN A 131 15.31 -2.97 3.47
C GLN A 131 13.91 -2.37 3.34
N GLN A 132 13.00 -2.69 4.26
CA GLN A 132 11.65 -2.13 4.27
C GLN A 132 11.68 -0.60 4.45
N LYS A 133 12.49 -0.09 5.38
CA LYS A 133 12.70 1.36 5.55
C LYS A 133 13.27 2.02 4.31
N ALA A 134 14.21 1.38 3.63
CA ALA A 134 14.79 1.89 2.38
C ALA A 134 13.73 2.01 1.28
N MET A 135 12.84 1.01 1.11
CA MET A 135 11.72 1.10 0.18
C MET A 135 10.76 2.26 0.52
N LEU A 136 10.49 2.48 1.81
CA LEU A 136 9.68 3.61 2.25
C LEU A 136 10.31 4.96 1.90
N ILE A 137 11.63 5.10 2.07
CA ILE A 137 12.36 6.32 1.69
C ILE A 137 12.25 6.55 0.18
N LEU A 138 12.51 5.51 -0.64
CA LEU A 138 12.41 5.58 -2.11
C LEU A 138 11.00 6.00 -2.57
N ALA A 139 9.95 5.50 -1.91
CA ALA A 139 8.58 5.87 -2.23
C ALA A 139 8.25 7.32 -1.82
N GLN A 140 8.75 7.79 -0.66
CA GLN A 140 8.40 9.10 -0.12
C GLN A 140 9.19 10.26 -0.71
N VAL A 141 10.37 10.00 -1.27
CA VAL A 141 11.20 11.05 -1.88
C VAL A 141 10.50 11.72 -3.06
N THR A 142 9.65 10.98 -3.78
CA THR A 142 8.91 11.48 -4.94
C THR A 142 7.64 12.26 -4.58
N LYS A 143 7.22 12.24 -3.30
CA LYS A 143 5.98 12.86 -2.81
C LYS A 143 4.77 12.52 -3.68
N PRO A 144 4.45 11.24 -3.93
CA PRO A 144 3.36 10.88 -4.82
C PRO A 144 2.01 11.32 -4.25
N ALA A 145 1.00 11.40 -5.12
CA ALA A 145 -0.38 11.64 -4.71
C ALA A 145 -1.07 10.38 -4.18
N VAL A 146 -0.60 9.20 -4.61
CA VAL A 146 -1.14 7.90 -4.20
C VAL A 146 -0.02 6.98 -3.75
N TYR A 147 -0.17 6.41 -2.57
CA TYR A 147 0.66 5.30 -2.08
C TYR A 147 -0.12 3.99 -2.17
N ILE A 148 0.50 2.97 -2.74
CA ILE A 148 0.00 1.59 -2.74
C ILE A 148 1.02 0.74 -2.01
N ILE A 149 0.64 0.15 -0.87
CA ILE A 149 1.56 -0.50 0.04
C ILE A 149 1.08 -1.93 0.31
N ASP A 150 1.90 -2.90 -0.02
CA ASP A 150 1.57 -4.32 0.19
C ASP A 150 2.28 -4.84 1.45
N GLU A 151 1.49 -5.19 2.48
CA GLU A 151 1.91 -5.78 3.76
C GLU A 151 3.08 -5.03 4.46
N PRO A 152 2.97 -3.73 4.75
CA PRO A 152 4.10 -2.90 5.19
C PRO A 152 4.66 -3.25 6.58
N PHE A 153 3.95 -4.00 7.39
CA PHE A 153 4.34 -4.30 8.78
C PHE A 153 5.28 -5.50 8.90
N ILE A 154 5.40 -6.29 7.84
CA ILE A 154 6.23 -7.50 7.84
C ILE A 154 7.71 -7.12 8.02
N GLY A 155 8.33 -7.69 9.07
CA GLY A 155 9.76 -7.48 9.36
C GLY A 155 10.10 -6.17 10.07
N LEU A 156 9.12 -5.32 10.38
CA LEU A 156 9.32 -4.12 11.17
C LEU A 156 9.17 -4.40 12.67
N ASP A 157 10.04 -3.81 13.47
CA ASP A 157 9.87 -3.75 14.93
C ASP A 157 8.78 -2.71 15.31
N PRO A 158 8.23 -2.75 16.54
CA PRO A 158 7.16 -1.84 16.95
C PRO A 158 7.50 -0.36 16.81
N SER A 159 8.78 0.02 16.96
CA SER A 159 9.21 1.40 16.83
C SER A 159 9.20 1.85 15.36
N ALA A 160 9.58 0.97 14.46
CA ALA A 160 9.54 1.19 13.02
C ALA A 160 8.09 1.24 12.49
N VAL A 161 7.19 0.40 13.01
CA VAL A 161 5.74 0.48 12.70
C VAL A 161 5.18 1.84 13.11
N LYS A 162 5.48 2.30 14.34
CA LYS A 162 5.04 3.63 14.80
C LYS A 162 5.56 4.76 13.92
N LEU A 163 6.82 4.68 13.51
CA LEU A 163 7.44 5.67 12.62
C LEU A 163 6.77 5.67 11.24
N LEU A 164 6.55 4.48 10.66
CA LEU A 164 5.84 4.34 9.40
C LEU A 164 4.45 5.00 9.46
N LEU A 165 3.65 4.64 10.46
CA LEU A 165 2.29 5.18 10.60
C LEU A 165 2.28 6.70 10.77
N ALA A 166 3.22 7.25 11.55
CA ALA A 166 3.37 8.69 11.68
C ALA A 166 3.73 9.36 10.35
N SER A 167 4.65 8.76 9.58
CA SER A 167 5.04 9.29 8.28
C SER A 167 3.91 9.19 7.24
N LEU A 168 3.12 8.11 7.25
CA LEU A 168 1.94 8.00 6.37
C LEU A 168 0.85 9.01 6.75
N GLU A 169 0.69 9.31 8.04
CA GLU A 169 -0.24 10.35 8.50
C GLU A 169 0.17 11.75 8.00
N GLU A 170 1.47 12.07 8.00
CA GLU A 170 1.97 13.32 7.41
C GLU A 170 1.66 13.41 5.90
N GLU A 171 1.83 12.30 5.16
CA GLU A 171 1.48 12.24 3.74
C GLU A 171 -0.03 12.39 3.50
N ARG A 172 -0.88 11.81 4.36
CA ARG A 172 -2.34 12.00 4.33
C ARG A 172 -2.71 13.47 4.55
N GLN A 173 -2.09 14.13 5.52
CA GLN A 173 -2.33 15.56 5.80
C GLN A 173 -1.90 16.44 4.62
N ARG A 174 -0.89 16.03 3.85
CA ARG A 174 -0.51 16.66 2.58
C ARG A 174 -1.57 16.45 1.50
N GLY A 175 -2.48 15.50 1.66
CA GLY A 175 -3.54 15.15 0.73
C GLY A 175 -3.28 13.89 -0.10
N ALA A 176 -2.24 13.13 0.20
CA ALA A 176 -1.99 11.84 -0.46
C ALA A 176 -3.05 10.82 -0.05
N GLY A 177 -3.56 10.04 -1.00
CA GLY A 177 -4.38 8.86 -0.74
C GLY A 177 -3.51 7.62 -0.57
N ILE A 178 -3.93 6.70 0.30
CA ILE A 178 -3.15 5.50 0.63
C ILE A 178 -4.04 4.26 0.54
N ILE A 179 -3.58 3.26 -0.19
CA ILE A 179 -4.12 1.90 -0.14
C ILE A 179 -3.07 1.02 0.53
N MET A 180 -3.44 0.37 1.62
CA MET A 180 -2.53 -0.50 2.37
C MET A 180 -3.14 -1.88 2.53
N SER A 181 -2.50 -2.91 1.95
CA SER A 181 -2.90 -4.27 2.23
C SER A 181 -2.34 -4.72 3.57
N THR A 182 -3.12 -5.46 4.34
CA THR A 182 -2.62 -6.09 5.56
C THR A 182 -3.54 -7.20 6.06
N HIS A 183 -2.97 -8.13 6.81
CA HIS A 183 -3.68 -9.11 7.62
C HIS A 183 -3.65 -8.77 9.13
N VAL A 184 -3.01 -7.65 9.52
CA VAL A 184 -2.92 -7.18 10.91
C VAL A 184 -4.11 -6.27 11.22
N LEU A 185 -5.25 -6.91 11.53
CA LEU A 185 -6.56 -6.24 11.66
C LEU A 185 -6.59 -5.18 12.75
N ASP A 186 -6.00 -5.46 13.92
CA ASP A 186 -5.96 -4.51 15.05
C ASP A 186 -5.23 -3.20 14.74
N THR A 187 -4.24 -3.24 13.86
CA THR A 187 -3.53 -2.05 13.41
C THR A 187 -4.34 -1.32 12.34
N ALA A 188 -4.88 -2.06 11.37
CA ALA A 188 -5.72 -1.50 10.32
C ALA A 188 -6.93 -0.76 10.91
N GLU A 189 -7.64 -1.36 11.87
CA GLU A 189 -8.81 -0.77 12.54
C GLU A 189 -8.52 0.61 13.16
N LYS A 190 -7.29 0.81 13.65
CA LYS A 190 -6.89 2.07 14.32
C LYS A 190 -6.46 3.17 13.37
N VAL A 191 -6.02 2.83 12.15
CA VAL A 191 -5.35 3.79 11.27
C VAL A 191 -6.07 4.01 9.94
N CYS A 192 -6.90 3.05 9.49
CA CYS A 192 -7.63 3.16 8.24
C CYS A 192 -8.97 3.87 8.44
N ASP A 193 -9.33 4.71 7.48
CA ASP A 193 -10.64 5.38 7.46
C ASP A 193 -11.72 4.45 6.93
N ARG A 194 -11.35 3.61 5.96
CA ARG A 194 -12.25 2.70 5.27
C ARG A 194 -11.56 1.37 4.97
N PHE A 195 -12.35 0.33 4.84
CA PHE A 195 -11.89 -1.04 4.64
C PHE A 195 -12.51 -1.64 3.38
N LEU A 196 -11.73 -2.47 2.71
CA LEU A 196 -12.13 -3.35 1.62
C LEU A 196 -11.84 -4.77 2.07
N LEU A 197 -12.88 -5.51 2.44
CA LEU A 197 -12.73 -6.89 2.89
C LEU A 197 -12.79 -7.82 1.68
N ILE A 198 -11.66 -8.45 1.37
CA ILE A 198 -11.55 -9.38 0.24
C ILE A 198 -11.45 -10.81 0.76
N ASN A 199 -12.29 -11.67 0.23
CA ASN A 199 -12.24 -13.10 0.44
C ASN A 199 -12.46 -13.84 -0.89
N ASN A 200 -11.73 -14.93 -1.13
CA ASN A 200 -11.85 -15.75 -2.35
C ASN A 200 -11.91 -14.94 -3.67
N GLY A 201 -11.12 -13.86 -3.73
CA GLY A 201 -11.03 -12.98 -4.89
C GLY A 201 -12.22 -12.03 -5.11
N ARG A 202 -13.11 -11.87 -4.13
CA ARG A 202 -14.25 -10.96 -4.19
C ARG A 202 -14.23 -9.92 -3.08
N LEU A 203 -14.80 -8.77 -3.37
CA LEU A 203 -15.05 -7.74 -2.36
C LEU A 203 -16.35 -8.09 -1.62
N GLU A 204 -16.21 -8.62 -0.41
CA GLU A 204 -17.34 -9.09 0.40
C GLU A 204 -18.02 -7.95 1.17
N ALA A 205 -17.23 -6.98 1.64
CA ALA A 205 -17.75 -5.79 2.31
C ALA A 205 -16.83 -4.60 2.08
N SER A 206 -17.37 -3.40 2.09
CA SER A 206 -16.60 -2.16 1.96
C SER A 206 -17.25 -1.01 2.69
N GLY A 207 -16.45 -0.16 3.34
CA GLY A 207 -16.93 1.01 4.07
C GLY A 207 -16.06 1.34 5.28
N THR A 208 -16.53 2.30 6.08
CA THR A 208 -16.01 2.58 7.43
C THR A 208 -16.24 1.37 8.35
N LEU A 209 -15.62 1.33 9.52
CA LEU A 209 -15.86 0.24 10.48
C LEU A 209 -17.36 0.11 10.83
N VAL A 210 -18.05 1.22 11.00
CA VAL A 210 -19.50 1.22 11.32
C VAL A 210 -20.32 0.60 10.17
N GLU A 211 -20.04 0.98 8.93
CA GLU A 211 -20.71 0.42 7.76
C GLU A 211 -20.42 -1.08 7.59
N ILE A 212 -19.19 -1.53 7.85
CA ILE A 212 -18.83 -2.95 7.87
C ILE A 212 -19.61 -3.70 8.96
N GLN A 213 -19.68 -3.14 10.18
CA GLN A 213 -20.46 -3.71 11.28
C GLN A 213 -21.94 -3.86 10.93
N GLU A 214 -22.52 -2.88 10.25
CA GLU A 214 -23.91 -2.94 9.77
C GLU A 214 -24.08 -4.01 8.69
N GLN A 215 -23.18 -4.09 7.71
CA GLN A 215 -23.22 -5.09 6.63
C GLN A 215 -23.15 -6.52 7.16
N CYS A 216 -22.32 -6.76 8.19
CA CYS A 216 -22.21 -8.09 8.81
C CYS A 216 -23.15 -8.31 10.01
N GLY A 217 -23.97 -7.31 10.40
CA GLY A 217 -24.92 -7.43 11.52
C GLY A 217 -24.25 -7.61 12.89
N LEU A 218 -23.07 -7.00 13.10
CA LEU A 218 -22.28 -7.07 14.35
C LEU A 218 -22.02 -5.66 14.91
N VAL A 219 -23.07 -4.98 15.34
CA VAL A 219 -22.95 -3.63 15.92
C VAL A 219 -22.03 -3.63 17.13
N GLY A 220 -20.95 -2.83 17.07
CA GLY A 220 -19.93 -2.73 18.13
C GLY A 220 -18.89 -3.86 18.11
N GLY A 221 -18.91 -4.77 17.14
CA GLY A 221 -17.87 -5.77 16.92
C GLY A 221 -16.57 -5.14 16.39
N SER A 222 -15.44 -5.79 16.60
CA SER A 222 -14.16 -5.40 16.00
C SER A 222 -14.13 -5.71 14.50
N LEU A 223 -13.19 -5.11 13.78
CA LEU A 223 -12.92 -5.48 12.38
C LEU A 223 -12.62 -6.97 12.24
N PHE A 224 -11.94 -7.55 13.24
CA PHE A 224 -11.66 -8.99 13.31
C PHE A 224 -12.96 -9.82 13.39
N ASP A 225 -13.90 -9.45 14.26
CA ASP A 225 -15.18 -10.17 14.41
C ASP A 225 -16.00 -10.10 13.12
N CYS A 226 -16.07 -8.92 12.51
CA CYS A 226 -16.76 -8.72 11.23
C CYS A 226 -16.13 -9.56 10.12
N PHE A 227 -14.80 -9.54 10.03
CA PHE A 227 -14.09 -10.31 9.02
C PHE A 227 -14.29 -11.82 9.18
N HIS A 228 -14.25 -12.34 10.41
CA HIS A 228 -14.49 -13.77 10.70
C HIS A 228 -15.89 -14.19 10.29
N LYS A 229 -16.90 -13.39 10.65
CA LYS A 229 -18.28 -13.68 10.29
C LYS A 229 -18.49 -13.75 8.77
N ILE A 230 -17.95 -12.76 8.02
CA ILE A 230 -18.03 -12.74 6.56
C ILE A 230 -17.34 -13.96 5.95
N ALA A 231 -16.18 -14.35 6.48
CA ALA A 231 -15.45 -15.52 5.98
C ALA A 231 -16.21 -16.84 6.20
N GLU A 232 -16.89 -16.99 7.35
CA GLU A 232 -17.71 -18.17 7.68
C GLU A 232 -18.98 -18.27 6.81
N GLU A 233 -19.59 -17.15 6.42
CA GLU A 233 -20.79 -17.14 5.57
C GLU A 233 -20.48 -17.45 4.10
N THR A 234 -19.22 -17.41 3.69
CA THR A 234 -18.75 -17.58 2.30
C THR A 234 -18.18 -18.99 2.04
N GLU A 235 -18.00 -19.84 3.09
CA GLU A 235 -17.67 -21.27 2.98
C GLU A 235 -18.91 -22.12 2.72
#